data_461be089d9eb29c2ba32577fb11c1e95
#
_entry.id   461be089d9eb29c2ba32577fb11c1e95
#
_cell.length_a   1.000
_cell.length_b   1.000
_cell.length_c   1.000
_cell.angle_alpha   90.00
_cell.angle_beta   90.00
_cell.angle_gamma   90.00
#
_symmetry.space_group_name_H-M   'P 1'
#
loop_
_entity.id
_entity.type
_entity.pdbx_description
1 polymer ?
#
loop_
_entity_poly.entity_id
_entity_poly.type
_entity_poly.pdbx_seq_one_letter_code
_entity_poly.pdbx_strand_id
1 'polypeptide(L)'
;MSVLYSEGVKKGRISLNQFVDITSTRSAKLFGLFPRKGTIAVGADADLVIFDPNIERVISAETHHMAVDYNAFEGMKVTGEPVSVLVRGEYVVRDKQFVGKPGSGQYLKRARYNLNTPLNQGETLSI
;
A
#
# COMPACT_ATOMS: atom_id res chain seq x y z
N MET A 1 -1.30 -7.22 -1.61
CA MET A 1 -1.27 -7.17 -0.13
C MET A 1 -1.87 -8.43 0.48
N SER A 2 -3.09 -8.85 0.15
CA SER A 2 -3.79 -9.97 0.78
C SER A 2 -3.00 -11.28 0.79
N VAL A 3 -2.39 -11.69 -0.35
CA VAL A 3 -1.53 -12.91 -0.40
C VAL A 3 -0.37 -12.82 0.58
N LEU A 4 0.36 -11.70 0.60
CA LEU A 4 1.50 -11.51 1.50
C LEU A 4 1.06 -11.48 2.98
N TYR A 5 -0.09 -10.89 3.28
CA TYR A 5 -0.63 -10.91 4.64
C TYR A 5 -1.05 -12.33 5.04
N SER A 6 -1.84 -13.02 4.21
CA SER A 6 -2.35 -14.36 4.47
C SER A 6 -1.22 -15.38 4.63
N GLU A 7 -0.29 -15.41 3.68
CA GLU A 7 0.80 -16.39 3.65
C GLU A 7 1.99 -16.00 4.55
N GLY A 8 2.18 -14.71 4.79
CA GLY A 8 3.27 -14.19 5.60
C GLY A 8 2.89 -14.01 7.06
N VAL A 9 1.99 -13.06 7.34
CA VAL A 9 1.65 -12.67 8.72
C VAL A 9 0.79 -13.72 9.39
N LYS A 10 -0.31 -14.16 8.78
CA LYS A 10 -1.22 -15.14 9.40
C LYS A 10 -0.55 -16.49 9.63
N LYS A 11 0.40 -16.90 8.80
CA LYS A 11 1.19 -18.12 8.99
C LYS A 11 2.46 -17.92 9.85
N GLY A 12 2.64 -16.74 10.45
CA GLY A 12 3.74 -16.45 11.37
C GLY A 12 5.14 -16.41 10.73
N ARG A 13 5.24 -16.28 9.39
CA ARG A 13 6.52 -16.23 8.67
C ARG A 13 7.19 -14.86 8.76
N ILE A 14 6.37 -13.80 8.85
CA ILE A 14 6.81 -12.41 9.05
C ILE A 14 5.91 -11.74 10.10
N SER A 15 6.47 -10.77 10.82
CA SER A 15 5.68 -9.94 11.73
C SER A 15 4.85 -8.91 10.96
N LEU A 16 3.85 -8.31 11.63
CA LEU A 16 3.07 -7.21 11.08
C LEU A 16 3.95 -6.01 10.73
N ASN A 17 4.95 -5.70 11.57
CA ASN A 17 5.90 -4.61 11.30
C ASN A 17 6.74 -4.89 10.04
N GLN A 18 7.20 -6.13 9.84
CA GLN A 18 7.90 -6.51 8.61
C GLN A 18 6.98 -6.42 7.39
N PHE A 19 5.71 -6.81 7.52
CA PHE A 19 4.72 -6.66 6.45
C PHE A 19 4.56 -5.19 6.04
N VAL A 20 4.39 -4.27 7.00
CA VAL A 20 4.28 -2.83 6.72
C VAL A 20 5.59 -2.28 6.12
N ASP A 21 6.75 -2.68 6.65
CA ASP A 21 8.04 -2.25 6.11
C ASP A 21 8.21 -2.66 4.64
N ILE A 22 7.95 -3.92 4.31
CA ILE A 22 8.10 -4.45 2.94
C ILE A 22 7.12 -3.78 1.97
N THR A 23 5.86 -3.60 2.38
CA THR A 23 4.80 -3.09 1.49
C THR A 23 4.78 -1.57 1.37
N SER A 24 5.42 -0.83 2.27
CA SER A 24 5.36 0.63 2.34
C SER A 24 6.72 1.29 2.54
N THR A 25 7.27 1.26 3.75
CA THR A 25 8.41 2.07 4.14
C THR A 25 9.68 1.73 3.34
N ARG A 26 10.03 0.44 3.25
CA ARG A 26 11.21 -0.02 2.52
C ARG A 26 11.09 0.23 1.03
N SER A 27 9.91 0.01 0.46
CA SER A 27 9.62 0.33 -0.93
C SER A 27 9.79 1.82 -1.22
N ALA A 28 9.26 2.70 -0.36
CA ALA A 28 9.42 4.15 -0.51
C ALA A 28 10.89 4.59 -0.43
N LYS A 29 11.68 4.00 0.49
CA LYS A 29 13.13 4.26 0.59
C LYS A 29 13.87 3.77 -0.65
N LEU A 30 13.56 2.57 -1.13
CA LEU A 30 14.18 1.97 -2.31
C LEU A 30 13.94 2.82 -3.56
N PHE A 31 12.75 3.37 -3.71
CA PHE A 31 12.37 4.19 -4.87
C PHE A 31 12.68 5.69 -4.68
N GLY A 32 13.30 6.11 -3.58
CA GLY A 32 13.65 7.50 -3.32
C GLY A 32 12.44 8.42 -3.13
N LEU A 33 11.36 7.90 -2.57
CA LEU A 33 10.12 8.62 -2.27
C LEU A 33 9.92 8.89 -0.78
N PHE A 34 10.73 8.25 0.08
CA PHE A 34 10.72 8.46 1.52
C PHE A 34 11.41 9.81 1.86
N PRO A 35 10.91 10.61 2.83
CA PRO A 35 9.77 10.35 3.74
C PRO A 35 8.41 10.84 3.22
N ARG A 36 8.32 11.40 2.02
CA ARG A 36 7.05 11.88 1.45
C ARG A 36 6.01 10.75 1.33
N LYS A 37 6.48 9.53 1.02
CA LYS A 37 5.71 8.29 1.00
C LYS A 37 6.29 7.28 1.98
N GLY A 38 5.51 6.26 2.35
CA GLY A 38 5.98 5.12 3.14
C GLY A 38 6.01 5.34 4.65
N THR A 39 5.41 6.42 5.14
CA THR A 39 5.25 6.70 6.57
C THR A 39 3.98 7.49 6.84
N ILE A 40 3.49 7.42 8.07
CA ILE A 40 2.43 8.28 8.59
C ILE A 40 3.11 9.30 9.51
N ALA A 41 3.37 10.48 8.99
CA ALA A 41 4.04 11.56 9.71
C ALA A 41 3.56 12.92 9.19
N VAL A 42 3.74 13.97 9.99
CA VAL A 42 3.48 15.35 9.56
C VAL A 42 4.39 15.68 8.38
N GLY A 43 3.81 16.20 7.30
CA GLY A 43 4.51 16.52 6.05
C GLY A 43 4.57 15.37 5.03
N ALA A 44 4.20 14.14 5.40
CA ALA A 44 4.04 13.05 4.44
C ALA A 44 2.69 13.14 3.71
N ASP A 45 2.63 12.61 2.49
CA ASP A 45 1.37 12.47 1.78
C ASP A 45 0.45 11.47 2.51
N ALA A 46 -0.83 11.80 2.64
CA ALA A 46 -1.82 10.92 3.25
C ALA A 46 -2.26 9.80 2.29
N ASP A 47 -1.31 8.98 1.86
CA ASP A 47 -1.56 7.76 1.09
C ASP A 47 -1.74 6.62 2.08
N LEU A 48 -2.97 6.23 2.31
CA LEU A 48 -3.34 5.31 3.39
C LEU A 48 -4.11 4.11 2.85
N VAL A 49 -3.86 2.96 3.44
CA VAL A 49 -4.65 1.75 3.22
C VAL A 49 -5.29 1.35 4.54
N ILE A 50 -6.62 1.30 4.54
CA ILE A 50 -7.40 0.73 5.65
C ILE A 50 -7.56 -0.76 5.32
N PHE A 51 -7.02 -1.61 6.18
CA PHE A 51 -6.92 -3.04 5.96
C PHE A 51 -7.68 -3.80 7.04
N ASP A 52 -8.60 -4.69 6.64
CA ASP A 52 -9.28 -5.59 7.56
C ASP A 52 -8.55 -6.94 7.59
N PRO A 53 -7.97 -7.32 8.74
CA PRO A 53 -7.20 -8.56 8.87
C PRO A 53 -8.04 -9.84 8.93
N ASN A 54 -9.38 -9.73 9.02
CA ASN A 54 -10.27 -10.86 9.28
C ASN A 54 -11.12 -11.27 8.08
N ILE A 55 -11.19 -10.45 7.05
CA ILE A 55 -11.97 -10.79 5.85
C ILE A 55 -11.33 -11.98 5.14
N GLU A 56 -12.15 -12.99 4.87
CA GLU A 56 -11.76 -14.14 4.05
C GLU A 56 -12.38 -14.01 2.67
N ARG A 57 -11.60 -14.29 1.64
CA ARG A 57 -12.07 -14.30 0.25
C ARG A 57 -11.28 -15.26 -0.62
N VAL A 58 -11.84 -15.58 -1.77
CA VAL A 58 -11.15 -16.26 -2.87
C VAL A 58 -10.71 -15.19 -3.88
N ILE A 59 -9.46 -15.24 -4.31
CA ILE A 59 -8.97 -14.36 -5.38
C ILE A 59 -9.54 -14.84 -6.71
N SER A 60 -10.10 -13.91 -7.50
CA SER A 60 -10.62 -14.20 -8.83
C SER A 60 -10.43 -13.02 -9.78
N ALA A 61 -10.21 -13.32 -11.03
CA ALA A 61 -10.19 -12.34 -12.12
C ALA A 61 -11.54 -11.62 -12.27
N GLU A 62 -12.64 -12.26 -11.91
CA GLU A 62 -13.98 -11.68 -11.97
C GLU A 62 -14.19 -10.51 -10.99
N THR A 63 -13.40 -10.46 -9.90
CA THR A 63 -13.55 -9.47 -8.83
C THR A 63 -12.43 -8.43 -8.77
N HIS A 64 -11.41 -8.54 -9.63
CA HIS A 64 -10.34 -7.56 -9.67
C HIS A 64 -10.65 -6.38 -10.62
N HIS A 65 -9.91 -5.26 -10.46
CA HIS A 65 -10.07 -4.06 -11.28
C HIS A 65 -9.02 -3.93 -12.40
N MET A 66 -8.30 -5.02 -12.72
CA MET A 66 -7.34 -5.04 -13.82
C MET A 66 -8.08 -5.34 -15.14
N ALA A 67 -7.61 -4.77 -16.25
CA ALA A 67 -8.19 -4.98 -17.59
C ALA A 67 -7.65 -6.27 -18.26
N VAL A 68 -7.63 -7.37 -17.50
CA VAL A 68 -7.22 -8.72 -17.96
C VAL A 68 -8.21 -9.75 -17.40
N ASP A 69 -8.33 -10.87 -18.07
CA ASP A 69 -9.26 -11.96 -17.79
C ASP A 69 -8.64 -13.13 -16.99
N TYR A 70 -7.45 -12.93 -16.44
CA TYR A 70 -6.76 -13.93 -15.63
C TYR A 70 -6.15 -13.32 -14.38
N ASN A 71 -5.89 -14.16 -13.36
CA ASN A 71 -5.16 -13.81 -12.15
C ASN A 71 -4.17 -14.92 -11.80
N ALA A 72 -2.90 -14.56 -11.54
CA ALA A 72 -1.86 -15.52 -11.17
C ALA A 72 -2.16 -16.29 -9.86
N PHE A 73 -3.07 -15.78 -9.04
CA PHE A 73 -3.51 -16.39 -7.78
C PHE A 73 -4.97 -16.85 -7.84
N GLU A 74 -5.51 -17.09 -9.03
CA GLU A 74 -6.91 -17.51 -9.22
C GLU A 74 -7.27 -18.70 -8.33
N GLY A 75 -8.40 -18.63 -7.65
CA GLY A 75 -8.89 -19.67 -6.74
C GLY A 75 -8.20 -19.72 -5.37
N MET A 76 -7.17 -18.90 -5.12
CA MET A 76 -6.46 -18.90 -3.84
C MET A 76 -7.33 -18.29 -2.73
N LYS A 77 -7.53 -19.04 -1.65
CA LYS A 77 -8.17 -18.54 -0.42
C LYS A 77 -7.17 -17.70 0.37
N VAL A 78 -7.55 -16.48 0.70
CA VAL A 78 -6.73 -15.55 1.48
C VAL A 78 -7.52 -14.93 2.62
N THR A 79 -6.81 -14.57 3.69
CA THR A 79 -7.34 -13.81 4.82
C THR A 79 -6.68 -12.43 4.84
N GLY A 80 -7.47 -11.40 5.07
CA GLY A 80 -7.05 -10.00 5.09
C GLY A 80 -7.21 -9.31 3.74
N GLU A 81 -7.84 -8.13 3.76
CA GLU A 81 -8.17 -7.37 2.57
C GLU A 81 -8.09 -5.85 2.82
N PRO A 82 -7.54 -5.07 1.86
CA PRO A 82 -7.75 -3.62 1.84
C PRO A 82 -9.23 -3.29 1.65
N VAL A 83 -9.82 -2.52 2.56
CA VAL A 83 -11.24 -2.12 2.50
C VAL A 83 -11.40 -0.69 1.99
N SER A 84 -10.43 0.18 2.27
CA SER A 84 -10.40 1.53 1.72
C SER A 84 -8.98 1.97 1.42
N VAL A 85 -8.82 2.81 0.40
CA VAL A 85 -7.53 3.34 -0.03
C VAL A 85 -7.67 4.84 -0.27
N LEU A 86 -6.77 5.61 0.34
CA LEU A 86 -6.67 7.05 0.15
C LEU A 86 -5.37 7.39 -0.58
N VAL A 87 -5.43 8.39 -1.43
CA VAL A 87 -4.27 9.01 -2.08
C VAL A 87 -4.33 10.51 -1.80
N ARG A 88 -3.34 11.03 -1.10
CA ARG A 88 -3.27 12.42 -0.62
C ARG A 88 -4.55 12.85 0.14
N GLY A 89 -5.09 11.94 0.96
CA GLY A 89 -6.28 12.18 1.78
C GLY A 89 -7.63 11.99 1.05
N GLU A 90 -7.61 11.80 -0.28
CA GLU A 90 -8.82 11.55 -1.06
C GLU A 90 -9.07 10.05 -1.25
N TYR A 91 -10.29 9.59 -1.05
CA TYR A 91 -10.63 8.19 -1.30
C TYR A 91 -10.55 7.86 -2.79
N VAL A 92 -9.79 6.83 -3.13
CA VAL A 92 -9.79 6.18 -4.45
C VAL A 92 -10.52 4.84 -4.41
N VAL A 93 -10.53 4.18 -3.24
CA VAL A 93 -11.40 3.06 -2.91
C VAL A 93 -12.04 3.35 -1.57
N ARG A 94 -13.34 3.23 -1.48
CA ARG A 94 -14.11 3.37 -0.24
C ARG A 94 -15.02 2.18 -0.08
N ASP A 95 -14.92 1.49 1.04
CA ASP A 95 -15.74 0.31 1.35
C ASP A 95 -15.75 -0.71 0.20
N LYS A 96 -14.55 -1.01 -0.34
CA LYS A 96 -14.28 -1.91 -1.48
C LYS A 96 -14.79 -1.41 -2.84
N GLN A 97 -15.39 -0.25 -2.92
CA GLN A 97 -15.85 0.33 -4.17
C GLN A 97 -14.85 1.36 -4.71
N PHE A 98 -14.55 1.29 -6.00
CA PHE A 98 -13.72 2.28 -6.66
C PHE A 98 -14.50 3.60 -6.83
N VAL A 99 -13.96 4.66 -6.26
CA VAL A 99 -14.54 6.02 -6.30
C VAL A 99 -13.54 7.06 -6.83
N GLY A 100 -12.36 6.60 -7.29
CA GLY A 100 -11.30 7.46 -7.79
C GLY A 100 -11.69 8.22 -9.06
N LYS A 101 -11.11 9.41 -9.24
CA LYS A 101 -11.34 10.25 -10.41
C LYS A 101 -10.19 10.07 -11.42
N PRO A 102 -10.48 9.81 -12.71
CA PRO A 102 -9.46 9.82 -13.75
C PRO A 102 -8.67 11.14 -13.76
N GLY A 103 -7.36 11.07 -13.99
CA GLY A 103 -6.49 12.24 -14.05
C GLY A 103 -6.07 12.83 -12.70
N SER A 104 -6.47 12.24 -11.57
CA SER A 104 -6.08 12.71 -10.23
C SER A 104 -4.62 12.41 -9.87
N GLY A 105 -3.92 11.57 -10.63
CA GLY A 105 -2.51 11.22 -10.41
C GLY A 105 -1.59 12.43 -10.58
N GLN A 106 -0.51 12.48 -9.77
CA GLN A 106 0.53 13.50 -9.88
C GLN A 106 1.89 12.82 -9.99
N TYR A 107 2.73 13.32 -10.90
CA TYR A 107 4.10 12.86 -11.00
C TYR A 107 4.91 13.28 -9.77
N LEU A 108 5.65 12.34 -9.19
CA LEU A 108 6.56 12.61 -8.10
C LEU A 108 8.00 12.41 -8.56
N LYS A 109 8.81 13.48 -8.49
CA LYS A 109 10.24 13.38 -8.69
C LYS A 109 10.85 12.61 -7.53
N ARG A 110 11.56 11.52 -7.82
CA ARG A 110 12.25 10.73 -6.81
C ARG A 110 13.61 11.32 -6.46
N ALA A 111 14.04 11.14 -5.22
CA ALA A 111 15.41 11.37 -4.77
C ALA A 111 16.30 10.16 -5.08
N ARG A 112 17.58 10.26 -4.73
CA ARG A 112 18.48 9.10 -4.75
C ARG A 112 18.02 8.06 -3.73
N TYR A 113 18.20 6.81 -4.08
CA TYR A 113 18.00 5.68 -3.20
C TYR A 113 18.81 5.82 -1.89
N ASN A 114 18.15 5.63 -0.74
CA ASN A 114 18.80 5.60 0.56
C ASN A 114 17.98 4.78 1.56
N LEU A 115 18.44 3.56 1.88
CA LEU A 115 17.80 2.69 2.87
C LEU A 115 18.01 3.16 4.32
N ASN A 116 19.00 3.99 4.57
CA ASN A 116 19.37 4.43 5.90
C ASN A 116 18.73 5.77 6.31
N THR A 117 17.84 6.34 5.49
CA THR A 117 17.13 7.58 5.85
C THR A 117 16.34 7.36 7.14
N PRO A 118 16.69 8.03 8.25
CA PRO A 118 15.97 7.90 9.51
C PRO A 118 14.56 8.51 9.40
N LEU A 119 13.63 8.05 10.25
CA LEU A 119 12.27 8.56 10.32
C LEU A 119 12.17 10.02 10.81
N ASN A 120 13.22 10.52 11.48
CA ASN A 120 13.21 11.78 12.23
C ASN A 120 14.32 12.75 11.84
N GLN A 121 14.54 13.01 10.55
CA GLN A 121 15.22 14.26 10.22
C GLN A 121 14.15 15.25 9.77
N GLY A 122 13.94 16.28 10.60
CA GLY A 122 13.03 17.40 10.34
C GLY A 122 13.54 18.30 9.21
N GLU A 123 13.77 17.70 8.05
CA GLU A 123 13.87 18.44 6.81
C GLU A 123 12.47 18.88 6.44
N THR A 124 12.20 20.14 6.66
CA THR A 124 11.07 20.86 6.10
C THR A 124 11.05 20.54 4.61
N LEU A 125 10.08 19.75 4.17
CA LEU A 125 9.83 19.55 2.75
C LEU A 125 9.55 20.93 2.17
N SER A 126 10.55 21.54 1.53
CA SER A 126 10.33 22.74 0.72
C SER A 126 9.40 22.35 -0.42
N ILE A 127 8.21 22.93 -0.38
CA ILE A 127 7.13 22.79 -1.35
C ILE A 127 7.56 23.41 -2.69
#